data_ab8d726399bccaedc1af0dd17d1df63a
#
_entry.id   ab8d726399bccaedc1af0dd17d1df63a
#
_cell.length_a   1.000
_cell.length_b   1.000
_cell.length_c   1.000
_cell.angle_alpha   90.00
_cell.angle_beta   90.00
_cell.angle_gamma   90.00
#
_symmetry.space_group_name_H-M   'P 1'
#
loop_
_entity.id
_entity.type
_entity.pdbx_description
1 polymer ?
#
loop_
_entity_poly.entity_id
_entity_poly.type
_entity_poly.pdbx_seq_one_letter_code
_entity_poly.pdbx_strand_id
1 'polypeptide(L)'
;MKKKLRWKVILVVAVLALSLFLSYPPGKKINLGLDLSGGIHLVLQVVTNDAINIESDQEIMRLQEQMKKKNITYETATKGKLGEILIEKINPDQEGQIKDLLDEYFKEWNYTVIGDKVTLSMKPSVIQYLRDQSVRQALETIRNRVDELGLAEPTIQRQGLAGDRIIVELPGVENPERVKNIIKTTALLEWKLVHAGPAADQKTLLADYGGEVPSNMEVVRGDPKRTEGGYYLVDRVAAVSGNDLRNARRSVDEWNNPAVAFTLKPDAGKVFYKFTGENIGKPLAIVLDGKIQEVATIQSRISDSGIIHGRFTTEEADDIALVLRAGALPAS
;
A
#
# COMPACT_ATOMS: atom_id res chain seq x y z
N MET A 1 -61.27 -38.01 -22.18
CA MET A 1 -59.79 -37.70 -22.25
C MET A 1 -59.45 -36.28 -22.66
N LYS A 2 -60.19 -35.57 -23.52
CA LYS A 2 -59.86 -34.22 -24.03
C LYS A 2 -59.90 -33.08 -22.99
N LYS A 3 -60.71 -33.12 -21.91
CA LYS A 3 -60.78 -32.08 -20.88
C LYS A 3 -59.53 -32.02 -20.00
N LYS A 4 -58.94 -33.16 -19.63
CA LYS A 4 -57.71 -33.20 -18.80
C LYS A 4 -56.46 -32.68 -19.56
N LEU A 5 -56.42 -32.83 -20.90
CA LEU A 5 -55.35 -32.33 -21.74
C LEU A 5 -55.38 -30.79 -21.84
N ARG A 6 -56.58 -30.20 -22.02
CA ARG A 6 -56.76 -28.74 -22.09
C ARG A 6 -56.32 -28.05 -20.80
N TRP A 7 -56.62 -28.59 -19.64
CA TRP A 7 -56.22 -28.07 -18.34
C TRP A 7 -54.69 -28.09 -18.19
N LYS A 8 -54.02 -29.16 -18.64
CA LYS A 8 -52.54 -29.24 -18.62
C LYS A 8 -51.91 -28.22 -19.54
N VAL A 9 -52.46 -27.98 -20.71
CA VAL A 9 -51.97 -26.97 -21.67
C VAL A 9 -52.17 -25.56 -21.08
N ILE A 10 -53.30 -25.24 -20.46
CA ILE A 10 -53.54 -23.96 -19.82
C ILE A 10 -52.55 -23.74 -18.68
N LEU A 11 -52.25 -24.73 -17.87
CA LEU A 11 -51.28 -24.65 -16.78
C LEU A 11 -49.87 -24.35 -17.30
N VAL A 12 -49.42 -25.06 -18.37
CA VAL A 12 -48.10 -24.81 -18.99
C VAL A 12 -47.99 -23.39 -19.55
N VAL A 13 -49.04 -22.91 -20.26
CA VAL A 13 -49.08 -21.55 -20.80
C VAL A 13 -49.06 -20.50 -19.69
N ALA A 14 -49.81 -20.75 -18.59
CA ALA A 14 -49.80 -19.85 -17.43
C ALA A 14 -48.44 -19.78 -16.76
N VAL A 15 -47.72 -20.91 -16.59
CA VAL A 15 -46.38 -20.94 -16.05
C VAL A 15 -45.39 -20.21 -16.96
N LEU A 16 -45.46 -20.44 -18.28
CA LEU A 16 -44.61 -19.73 -19.25
C LEU A 16 -44.87 -18.21 -19.25
N ALA A 17 -46.14 -17.79 -19.22
CA ALA A 17 -46.52 -16.38 -19.16
C ALA A 17 -46.04 -15.74 -17.85
N LEU A 18 -46.17 -16.43 -16.72
CA LEU A 18 -45.68 -15.98 -15.43
C LEU A 18 -44.13 -15.87 -15.42
N SER A 19 -43.43 -16.84 -15.97
CA SER A 19 -41.98 -16.85 -16.10
C SER A 19 -41.49 -15.69 -16.96
N LEU A 20 -42.12 -15.44 -18.12
CA LEU A 20 -41.83 -14.28 -18.99
C LEU A 20 -42.09 -12.96 -18.29
N PHE A 21 -43.20 -12.83 -17.56
CA PHE A 21 -43.54 -11.63 -16.81
C PHE A 21 -42.53 -11.35 -15.68
N LEU A 22 -42.11 -12.39 -14.95
CA LEU A 22 -41.12 -12.28 -13.89
C LEU A 22 -39.72 -11.94 -14.42
N SER A 23 -39.39 -12.34 -15.64
CA SER A 23 -38.09 -12.07 -16.29
C SER A 23 -38.04 -10.74 -17.05
N TYR A 24 -39.17 -10.04 -17.22
CA TYR A 24 -39.23 -8.78 -17.96
C TYR A 24 -39.03 -7.56 -17.02
N PRO A 25 -38.22 -6.53 -17.35
CA PRO A 25 -37.28 -6.47 -18.49
C PRO A 25 -36.00 -7.27 -18.20
N PRO A 26 -35.53 -8.11 -19.16
CA PRO A 26 -34.42 -9.02 -18.93
C PRO A 26 -33.13 -8.33 -18.55
N GLY A 27 -32.82 -7.16 -19.13
CA GLY A 27 -31.61 -6.40 -18.83
C GLY A 27 -31.49 -5.84 -17.41
N LYS A 28 -32.59 -5.90 -16.60
CA LYS A 28 -32.57 -5.48 -15.18
C LYS A 28 -32.62 -6.64 -14.20
N LYS A 29 -32.98 -7.84 -14.67
CA LYS A 29 -33.27 -9.00 -13.82
C LYS A 29 -32.34 -10.18 -14.07
N ILE A 30 -31.67 -10.20 -15.21
CA ILE A 30 -30.72 -11.27 -15.58
C ILE A 30 -29.32 -10.64 -15.62
N ASN A 31 -28.48 -11.04 -14.68
CA ASN A 31 -27.09 -10.64 -14.68
C ASN A 31 -26.37 -11.44 -15.75
N LEU A 32 -25.94 -10.75 -16.79
CA LEU A 32 -25.20 -11.32 -17.91
C LEU A 32 -23.73 -11.44 -17.52
N GLY A 33 -23.13 -12.60 -17.69
CA GLY A 33 -21.70 -12.80 -17.48
C GLY A 33 -20.83 -11.95 -18.43
N LEU A 34 -19.53 -11.97 -18.22
CA LEU A 34 -18.52 -11.17 -18.92
C LEU A 34 -18.64 -11.26 -20.46
N ASP A 35 -18.95 -12.44 -20.97
CA ASP A 35 -19.07 -12.72 -22.42
C ASP A 35 -20.24 -11.98 -23.09
N LEU A 36 -21.28 -11.67 -22.35
CA LEU A 36 -22.51 -11.05 -22.87
C LEU A 36 -22.66 -9.57 -22.49
N SER A 37 -22.14 -9.19 -21.33
CA SER A 37 -22.21 -7.80 -20.84
C SER A 37 -21.01 -6.97 -21.25
N GLY A 38 -19.93 -7.60 -21.75
CA GLY A 38 -18.62 -7.00 -21.82
C GLY A 38 -18.05 -6.80 -20.41
N GLY A 39 -16.82 -6.34 -20.32
CA GLY A 39 -16.19 -6.08 -19.02
C GLY A 39 -14.68 -6.27 -19.05
N ILE A 40 -14.08 -6.45 -17.87
CA ILE A 40 -12.63 -6.62 -17.72
C ILE A 40 -12.34 -7.99 -17.11
N HIS A 41 -11.35 -8.68 -17.68
CA HIS A 41 -10.70 -9.83 -17.08
C HIS A 41 -9.24 -9.46 -16.82
N LEU A 42 -8.83 -9.43 -15.56
CA LEU A 42 -7.47 -9.12 -15.14
C LEU A 42 -6.86 -10.31 -14.40
N VAL A 43 -5.59 -10.58 -14.67
CA VAL A 43 -4.77 -11.46 -13.86
C VAL A 43 -3.66 -10.60 -13.25
N LEU A 44 -3.72 -10.41 -11.95
CA LEU A 44 -2.78 -9.63 -11.17
C LEU A 44 -1.80 -10.57 -10.47
N GLN A 45 -0.53 -10.26 -10.48
CA GLN A 45 0.49 -10.97 -9.72
C GLN A 45 0.93 -10.09 -8.56
N VAL A 46 0.86 -10.61 -7.34
CA VAL A 46 1.31 -9.92 -6.14
C VAL A 46 2.82 -10.09 -6.00
N VAL A 47 3.58 -8.99 -6.00
CA VAL A 47 5.05 -9.02 -5.83
C VAL A 47 5.40 -9.19 -4.36
N THR A 48 5.18 -10.39 -3.84
CA THR A 48 5.31 -10.72 -2.41
C THR A 48 6.70 -10.48 -1.82
N ASN A 49 7.74 -10.31 -2.66
CA ASN A 49 9.08 -9.98 -2.21
C ASN A 49 9.16 -8.57 -1.60
N ASP A 50 8.27 -7.64 -2.01
CA ASP A 50 8.22 -6.30 -1.42
C ASP A 50 7.85 -6.35 0.06
N ALA A 51 6.89 -7.21 0.43
CA ALA A 51 6.51 -7.42 1.83
C ALA A 51 7.68 -7.97 2.67
N ILE A 52 8.47 -8.89 2.12
CA ILE A 52 9.67 -9.44 2.80
C ILE A 52 10.72 -8.34 2.97
N ASN A 53 10.89 -7.46 1.97
CA ASN A 53 11.83 -6.34 2.05
C ASN A 53 11.39 -5.30 3.10
N ILE A 54 10.09 -4.98 3.17
CA ILE A 54 9.52 -4.05 4.16
C ILE A 54 9.72 -4.63 5.57
N GLU A 55 9.41 -5.90 5.79
CA GLU A 55 9.64 -6.58 7.07
C GLU A 55 11.13 -6.55 7.45
N SER A 56 12.03 -6.83 6.50
CA SER A 56 13.47 -6.75 6.75
C SER A 56 13.93 -5.34 7.13
N ASP A 57 13.38 -4.29 6.52
CA ASP A 57 13.68 -2.90 6.89
C ASP A 57 13.20 -2.58 8.32
N GLN A 58 12.01 -3.02 8.69
CA GLN A 58 11.48 -2.82 10.04
C GLN A 58 12.31 -3.56 11.09
N GLU A 59 12.70 -4.80 10.79
CA GLU A 59 13.54 -5.59 11.70
C GLU A 59 14.97 -5.01 11.82
N ILE A 60 15.55 -4.42 10.76
CA ILE A 60 16.81 -3.68 10.86
C ILE A 60 16.69 -2.51 11.85
N MET A 61 15.63 -1.72 11.75
CA MET A 61 15.41 -0.59 12.67
C MET A 61 15.26 -1.07 14.11
N ARG A 62 14.46 -2.13 14.32
CA ARG A 62 14.27 -2.74 15.63
C ARG A 62 15.59 -3.28 16.19
N LEU A 63 16.39 -3.92 15.36
CA LEU A 63 17.71 -4.43 15.71
C LEU A 63 18.66 -3.30 16.13
N GLN A 64 18.72 -2.22 15.35
CA GLN A 64 19.54 -1.04 15.67
C GLN A 64 19.12 -0.39 16.99
N GLU A 65 17.82 -0.27 17.26
CA GLU A 65 17.30 0.25 18.52
C GLU A 65 17.70 -0.63 19.71
N GLN A 66 17.56 -1.96 19.60
CA GLN A 66 17.93 -2.90 20.66
C GLN A 66 19.45 -2.93 20.90
N MET A 67 20.26 -2.92 19.83
CA MET A 67 21.72 -2.83 19.96
C MET A 67 22.14 -1.55 20.65
N LYS A 68 21.52 -0.40 20.31
CA LYS A 68 21.76 0.88 20.97
C LYS A 68 21.41 0.81 22.47
N LYS A 69 20.28 0.23 22.84
CA LYS A 69 19.86 0.08 24.25
C LYS A 69 20.81 -0.80 25.07
N LYS A 70 21.40 -1.82 24.44
CA LYS A 70 22.38 -2.72 25.08
C LYS A 70 23.83 -2.26 24.91
N ASN A 71 24.08 -1.07 24.34
CA ASN A 71 25.41 -0.50 24.04
C ASN A 71 26.29 -1.45 23.21
N ILE A 72 25.70 -2.19 22.26
CA ILE A 72 26.44 -3.04 21.32
C ILE A 72 26.94 -2.15 20.18
N THR A 73 28.25 -2.18 19.93
CA THR A 73 28.91 -1.39 18.88
C THR A 73 29.02 -2.19 17.60
N TYR A 74 28.66 -1.58 16.49
CA TYR A 74 28.75 -2.12 15.14
C TYR A 74 28.96 -0.97 14.15
N GLU A 75 29.40 -1.25 12.93
CA GLU A 75 29.55 -0.20 11.90
C GLU A 75 28.29 -0.09 11.03
N THR A 76 27.84 -1.20 10.46
CA THR A 76 26.69 -1.23 9.55
C THR A 76 25.72 -2.36 9.89
N ALA A 77 24.42 -2.08 9.67
CA ALA A 77 23.37 -3.08 9.65
C ALA A 77 22.52 -2.83 8.39
N THR A 78 22.62 -3.71 7.40
CA THR A 78 22.06 -3.53 6.06
C THR A 78 21.33 -4.79 5.58
N LYS A 79 20.51 -4.65 4.53
CA LYS A 79 19.92 -5.81 3.85
C LYS A 79 20.98 -6.55 3.02
N GLY A 80 20.98 -7.89 3.14
CA GLY A 80 21.66 -8.78 2.22
C GLY A 80 20.75 -9.24 1.08
N LYS A 81 20.70 -10.57 0.85
CA LYS A 81 19.73 -11.19 -0.05
C LYS A 81 18.31 -11.06 0.52
N LEU A 82 17.32 -11.45 -0.28
CA LEU A 82 15.93 -11.45 0.15
C LEU A 82 15.73 -12.20 1.48
N GLY A 83 15.24 -11.48 2.50
CA GLY A 83 15.08 -12.03 3.85
C GLY A 83 16.40 -12.21 4.62
N GLU A 84 17.48 -11.51 4.23
CA GLU A 84 18.75 -11.47 4.96
C GLU A 84 19.07 -10.07 5.51
N ILE A 85 19.65 -10.04 6.72
CA ILE A 85 20.20 -8.83 7.35
C ILE A 85 21.67 -9.13 7.66
N LEU A 86 22.54 -8.20 7.29
CA LEU A 86 23.98 -8.26 7.52
C LEU A 86 24.38 -7.18 8.52
N ILE A 87 25.09 -7.59 9.57
CA ILE A 87 25.69 -6.68 10.53
C ILE A 87 27.20 -6.86 10.42
N GLU A 88 27.93 -5.77 10.25
CA GLU A 88 29.38 -5.82 10.06
C GLU A 88 30.11 -5.04 11.15
N LYS A 89 31.33 -5.49 11.42
CA LYS A 89 32.27 -4.93 12.41
C LYS A 89 31.67 -4.80 13.81
N ILE A 90 31.10 -5.89 14.28
CA ILE A 90 30.70 -6.03 15.67
C ILE A 90 31.95 -6.22 16.52
N ASN A 91 31.99 -5.57 17.70
CA ASN A 91 33.08 -5.79 18.64
C ASN A 91 33.08 -7.28 19.09
N PRO A 92 34.19 -8.03 18.87
CA PRO A 92 34.26 -9.44 19.23
C PRO A 92 33.98 -9.72 20.73
N ASP A 93 34.31 -8.80 21.62
CA ASP A 93 34.02 -8.91 23.05
C ASP A 93 32.54 -8.87 23.38
N GLN A 94 31.69 -8.46 22.44
CA GLN A 94 30.24 -8.35 22.58
C GLN A 94 29.46 -9.49 21.87
N GLU A 95 30.17 -10.53 21.38
CA GLU A 95 29.54 -11.66 20.68
C GLU A 95 28.46 -12.35 21.53
N GLY A 96 28.71 -12.54 22.82
CA GLY A 96 27.72 -13.13 23.75
C GLY A 96 26.48 -12.24 23.89
N GLN A 97 26.67 -10.92 24.03
CA GLN A 97 25.57 -9.99 24.20
C GLN A 97 24.67 -9.91 22.96
N ILE A 98 25.26 -9.98 21.73
CA ILE A 98 24.47 -9.97 20.50
C ILE A 98 23.69 -11.28 20.34
N LYS A 99 24.30 -12.44 20.68
CA LYS A 99 23.58 -13.73 20.64
C LYS A 99 22.39 -13.73 21.58
N ASP A 100 22.56 -13.27 22.83
CA ASP A 100 21.47 -13.15 23.81
C ASP A 100 20.36 -12.21 23.30
N LEU A 101 20.73 -11.10 22.66
CA LEU A 101 19.78 -10.17 22.05
C LEU A 101 18.97 -10.83 20.94
N LEU A 102 19.66 -11.55 20.04
CA LEU A 102 19.02 -12.23 18.90
C LEU A 102 18.10 -13.36 19.37
N ASP A 103 18.51 -14.14 20.35
CA ASP A 103 17.69 -15.22 20.94
C ASP A 103 16.46 -14.68 21.68
N GLU A 104 16.57 -13.51 22.28
CA GLU A 104 15.46 -12.85 23.00
C GLU A 104 14.44 -12.24 22.03
N TYR A 105 14.87 -11.46 21.02
CA TYR A 105 14.02 -10.60 20.24
C TYR A 105 13.79 -11.05 18.79
N PHE A 106 14.67 -11.91 18.20
CA PHE A 106 14.65 -12.24 16.78
C PHE A 106 14.41 -13.74 16.54
N LYS A 107 13.46 -14.33 17.26
CA LYS A 107 13.12 -15.77 17.20
C LYS A 107 12.67 -16.27 15.84
N GLU A 108 12.21 -15.38 14.97
CA GLU A 108 11.75 -15.68 13.60
C GLU A 108 12.90 -15.72 12.58
N TRP A 109 14.12 -15.41 13.05
CA TRP A 109 15.34 -15.40 12.26
C TRP A 109 16.28 -16.52 12.70
N ASN A 110 16.99 -17.09 11.74
CA ASN A 110 18.20 -17.86 12.02
C ASN A 110 19.38 -16.91 11.92
N TYR A 111 20.40 -17.08 12.74
CA TYR A 111 21.60 -16.26 12.64
C TYR A 111 22.87 -17.07 12.63
N THR A 112 23.92 -16.52 12.03
CA THR A 112 25.28 -17.08 12.00
C THR A 112 26.26 -15.97 12.36
N VAL A 113 27.15 -16.23 13.30
CA VAL A 113 28.21 -15.31 13.71
C VAL A 113 29.52 -15.85 13.19
N ILE A 114 30.25 -15.07 12.38
CA ILE A 114 31.56 -15.42 11.81
C ILE A 114 32.49 -14.20 12.01
N GLY A 115 33.37 -14.31 13.00
CA GLY A 115 34.25 -13.19 13.36
C GLY A 115 33.48 -11.95 13.80
N ASP A 116 33.71 -10.85 13.11
CA ASP A 116 33.06 -9.55 13.35
C ASP A 116 31.74 -9.35 12.58
N LYS A 117 31.23 -10.40 11.90
CA LYS A 117 30.01 -10.34 11.07
C LYS A 117 28.93 -11.25 11.62
N VAL A 118 27.70 -10.74 11.62
CA VAL A 118 26.49 -11.51 11.89
C VAL A 118 25.55 -11.43 10.70
N THR A 119 25.14 -12.61 10.25
CA THR A 119 24.13 -12.75 9.20
C THR A 119 22.86 -13.31 9.83
N LEU A 120 21.76 -12.58 9.72
CA LEU A 120 20.44 -13.08 10.05
C LEU A 120 19.74 -13.51 8.76
N SER A 121 19.07 -14.65 8.78
CA SER A 121 18.27 -15.16 7.67
C SER A 121 16.85 -15.47 8.17
N MET A 122 15.86 -14.89 7.56
CA MET A 122 14.45 -15.13 7.89
C MET A 122 14.11 -16.62 7.71
N LYS A 123 13.41 -17.22 8.65
CA LYS A 123 13.00 -18.63 8.55
C LYS A 123 12.08 -18.84 7.34
N PRO A 124 12.24 -19.96 6.59
CA PRO A 124 11.39 -20.24 5.42
C PRO A 124 9.89 -20.24 5.72
N SER A 125 9.50 -20.67 6.91
CA SER A 125 8.09 -20.64 7.37
C SER A 125 7.56 -19.21 7.50
N VAL A 126 8.39 -18.27 7.96
CA VAL A 126 8.02 -16.85 8.07
C VAL A 126 7.90 -16.22 6.68
N ILE A 127 8.85 -16.50 5.78
CA ILE A 127 8.78 -16.06 4.38
C ILE A 127 7.47 -16.54 3.73
N GLN A 128 7.13 -17.82 3.91
CA GLN A 128 5.90 -18.36 3.35
C GLN A 128 4.64 -17.73 3.98
N TYR A 129 4.66 -17.50 5.27
CA TYR A 129 3.58 -16.81 5.97
C TYR A 129 3.38 -15.37 5.46
N LEU A 130 4.46 -14.60 5.31
CA LEU A 130 4.42 -13.23 4.79
C LEU A 130 3.87 -13.18 3.36
N ARG A 131 4.32 -14.10 2.49
CA ARG A 131 3.81 -14.22 1.12
C ARG A 131 2.31 -14.48 1.10
N ASP A 132 1.86 -15.45 1.87
CA ASP A 132 0.45 -15.84 1.91
C ASP A 132 -0.42 -14.72 2.53
N GLN A 133 0.07 -14.04 3.56
CA GLN A 133 -0.59 -12.89 4.16
C GLN A 133 -0.71 -11.71 3.18
N SER A 134 0.37 -11.40 2.43
CA SER A 134 0.36 -10.35 1.42
C SER A 134 -0.68 -10.59 0.34
N VAL A 135 -0.80 -11.85 -0.14
CA VAL A 135 -1.81 -12.18 -1.14
C VAL A 135 -3.24 -12.08 -0.58
N ARG A 136 -3.46 -12.52 0.67
CA ARG A 136 -4.77 -12.35 1.33
C ARG A 136 -5.15 -10.88 1.50
N GLN A 137 -4.22 -10.07 1.95
CA GLN A 137 -4.45 -8.63 2.12
C GLN A 137 -4.66 -7.93 0.77
N ALA A 138 -3.89 -8.29 -0.28
CA ALA A 138 -4.11 -7.76 -1.62
C ALA A 138 -5.50 -8.12 -2.15
N LEU A 139 -5.95 -9.36 -1.95
CA LEU A 139 -7.29 -9.80 -2.36
C LEU A 139 -8.39 -9.02 -1.64
N GLU A 140 -8.25 -8.79 -0.33
CA GLU A 140 -9.19 -7.98 0.46
C GLU A 140 -9.20 -6.52 -0.02
N THR A 141 -8.03 -5.91 -0.22
CA THR A 141 -7.91 -4.54 -0.72
C THR A 141 -8.54 -4.39 -2.11
N ILE A 142 -8.29 -5.34 -3.03
CA ILE A 142 -8.90 -5.33 -4.37
C ILE A 142 -10.42 -5.44 -4.26
N ARG A 143 -10.93 -6.31 -3.37
CA ARG A 143 -12.37 -6.44 -3.14
C ARG A 143 -12.96 -5.12 -2.64
N ASN A 144 -12.36 -4.49 -1.64
CA ASN A 144 -12.80 -3.19 -1.12
C ASN A 144 -12.83 -2.11 -2.21
N ARG A 145 -11.83 -2.08 -3.12
CA ARG A 145 -11.79 -1.13 -4.24
C ARG A 145 -12.92 -1.35 -5.24
N VAL A 146 -13.20 -2.61 -5.54
CA VAL A 146 -14.29 -2.99 -6.46
C VAL A 146 -15.65 -2.67 -5.84
N ASP A 147 -15.82 -2.89 -4.54
CA ASP A 147 -17.02 -2.53 -3.80
C ASP A 147 -17.23 -1.01 -3.77
N GLU A 148 -16.17 -0.22 -3.54
CA GLU A 148 -16.21 1.26 -3.60
C GLU A 148 -16.53 1.81 -5.01
N LEU A 149 -16.20 1.06 -6.07
CA LEU A 149 -16.58 1.38 -7.45
C LEU A 149 -18.06 1.10 -7.73
N GLY A 150 -18.77 0.39 -6.84
CA GLY A 150 -20.18 0.05 -7.00
C GLY A 150 -20.46 -0.93 -8.15
N LEU A 151 -19.47 -1.75 -8.52
CA LEU A 151 -19.61 -2.72 -9.61
C LEU A 151 -20.42 -3.93 -9.15
N ALA A 152 -21.33 -4.39 -10.01
CA ALA A 152 -22.21 -5.53 -9.72
C ALA A 152 -21.48 -6.86 -9.98
N GLU A 153 -21.62 -7.80 -9.04
CA GLU A 153 -21.20 -9.21 -9.15
C GLU A 153 -19.76 -9.46 -9.63
N PRO A 154 -18.75 -8.84 -8.98
CA PRO A 154 -17.37 -9.10 -9.34
C PRO A 154 -16.95 -10.52 -8.95
N THR A 155 -16.16 -11.19 -9.80
CA THR A 155 -15.46 -12.41 -9.43
C THR A 155 -14.02 -12.07 -9.05
N ILE A 156 -13.65 -12.27 -7.79
CA ILE A 156 -12.29 -12.00 -7.28
C ILE A 156 -11.79 -13.23 -6.55
N GLN A 157 -10.80 -13.90 -7.11
CA GLN A 157 -10.31 -15.17 -6.56
C GLN A 157 -8.81 -15.35 -6.76
N ARG A 158 -8.20 -16.10 -5.85
CA ARG A 158 -6.80 -16.48 -5.91
C ARG A 158 -6.59 -17.59 -6.95
N GLN A 159 -5.54 -17.48 -7.76
CA GLN A 159 -5.20 -18.44 -8.81
C GLN A 159 -3.76 -18.94 -8.69
N GLY A 160 -3.56 -20.20 -9.14
CA GLY A 160 -2.26 -20.83 -9.34
C GLY A 160 -1.75 -21.63 -8.14
N LEU A 161 -0.81 -22.54 -8.43
CA LEU A 161 -0.18 -23.41 -7.42
C LEU A 161 0.67 -22.63 -6.43
N ALA A 162 1.37 -21.59 -6.89
CA ALA A 162 2.12 -20.66 -6.04
C ALA A 162 1.19 -19.73 -5.25
N GLY A 163 -0.06 -19.58 -5.71
CA GLY A 163 -1.09 -18.79 -5.05
C GLY A 163 -0.80 -17.28 -4.94
N ASP A 164 0.10 -16.76 -5.78
CA ASP A 164 0.52 -15.36 -5.83
C ASP A 164 -0.25 -14.53 -6.87
N ARG A 165 -1.20 -15.14 -7.58
CA ARG A 165 -2.04 -14.49 -8.59
C ARG A 165 -3.46 -14.32 -8.12
N ILE A 166 -4.07 -13.20 -8.54
CA ILE A 166 -5.47 -12.87 -8.28
C ILE A 166 -6.15 -12.64 -9.63
N ILE A 167 -7.22 -13.40 -9.89
CA ILE A 167 -8.11 -13.14 -11.01
C ILE A 167 -9.18 -12.16 -10.55
N VAL A 168 -9.43 -11.14 -11.36
CA VAL A 168 -10.46 -10.14 -11.18
C VAL A 168 -11.28 -10.04 -12.45
N GLU A 169 -12.57 -10.41 -12.37
CA GLU A 169 -13.53 -10.33 -13.47
C GLU A 169 -14.62 -9.35 -13.09
N LEU A 170 -14.79 -8.32 -13.90
CA LEU A 170 -15.71 -7.22 -13.64
C LEU A 170 -16.62 -7.03 -14.86
N PRO A 171 -17.85 -7.58 -14.82
CA PRO A 171 -18.80 -7.41 -15.91
C PRO A 171 -19.36 -5.99 -15.95
N GLY A 172 -19.75 -5.50 -17.12
CA GLY A 172 -20.46 -4.25 -17.31
C GLY A 172 -19.69 -2.97 -17.00
N VAL A 173 -18.35 -3.01 -17.04
CA VAL A 173 -17.49 -1.84 -16.79
C VAL A 173 -17.51 -0.88 -17.97
N GLU A 174 -17.91 0.37 -17.76
CA GLU A 174 -17.97 1.41 -18.79
C GLU A 174 -16.58 1.95 -19.17
N ASN A 175 -15.70 2.16 -18.17
CA ASN A 175 -14.34 2.67 -18.38
C ASN A 175 -13.27 1.66 -17.88
N PRO A 176 -12.85 0.72 -18.72
CA PRO A 176 -11.90 -0.32 -18.39
C PRO A 176 -10.54 0.19 -17.89
N GLU A 177 -9.99 1.22 -18.54
CA GLU A 177 -8.65 1.73 -18.18
C GLU A 177 -8.64 2.43 -16.83
N ARG A 178 -9.69 3.19 -16.49
CA ARG A 178 -9.82 3.81 -15.17
C ARG A 178 -9.88 2.76 -14.05
N VAL A 179 -10.73 1.76 -14.21
CA VAL A 179 -10.89 0.67 -13.23
C VAL A 179 -9.59 -0.12 -13.06
N LYS A 180 -8.91 -0.43 -14.18
CA LYS A 180 -7.60 -1.10 -14.15
C LYS A 180 -6.55 -0.27 -13.39
N ASN A 181 -6.51 1.04 -13.59
CA ASN A 181 -5.61 1.93 -12.88
C ASN A 181 -5.91 1.97 -11.38
N ILE A 182 -7.18 2.10 -10.99
CA ILE A 182 -7.62 2.07 -9.59
C ILE A 182 -7.21 0.76 -8.92
N ILE A 183 -7.41 -0.38 -9.59
CA ILE A 183 -7.06 -1.69 -9.02
C ILE A 183 -5.55 -1.88 -8.89
N LYS A 184 -4.74 -1.41 -9.86
CA LYS A 184 -3.28 -1.59 -9.89
C LYS A 184 -2.52 -0.65 -8.97
N THR A 185 -3.03 0.55 -8.72
CA THR A 185 -2.37 1.57 -7.88
C THR A 185 -2.09 1.00 -6.49
N THR A 186 -0.84 1.08 -6.03
CA THR A 186 -0.52 0.58 -4.67
C THR A 186 -1.19 1.42 -3.60
N ALA A 187 -1.43 2.70 -3.88
CA ALA A 187 -1.99 3.69 -2.95
C ALA A 187 -1.18 3.79 -1.65
N LEU A 188 0.13 3.60 -1.78
CA LEU A 188 1.06 3.77 -0.68
C LEU A 188 1.24 5.27 -0.42
N LEU A 189 0.50 5.77 0.56
CA LEU A 189 0.58 7.15 0.99
C LEU A 189 1.48 7.24 2.23
N GLU A 190 2.43 8.17 2.21
CA GLU A 190 3.41 8.35 3.28
C GLU A 190 3.66 9.83 3.55
N TRP A 191 3.81 10.21 4.82
CA TRP A 191 4.25 11.54 5.24
C TRP A 191 5.68 11.46 5.73
N LYS A 192 6.61 12.10 5.00
CA LYS A 192 8.06 12.02 5.25
C LYS A 192 8.68 13.41 5.41
N LEU A 193 9.53 13.57 6.40
CA LEU A 193 10.28 14.82 6.56
C LEU A 193 11.28 14.99 5.42
N VAL A 194 11.37 16.19 4.87
CA VAL A 194 12.35 16.54 3.82
C VAL A 194 13.59 17.13 4.44
N HIS A 195 14.76 16.64 4.05
CA HIS A 195 16.07 17.11 4.52
C HIS A 195 16.78 17.96 3.47
N ALA A 196 16.59 17.66 2.17
CA ALA A 196 17.15 18.41 1.06
C ALA A 196 16.28 18.29 -0.20
N GLY A 197 16.41 19.25 -1.10
CA GLY A 197 15.71 19.31 -2.39
C GLY A 197 14.75 20.52 -2.50
N PRO A 198 14.15 20.73 -3.69
CA PRO A 198 14.34 19.96 -4.92
C PRO A 198 15.72 20.14 -5.55
N ALA A 199 16.31 19.07 -6.10
CA ALA A 199 17.53 19.12 -6.88
C ALA A 199 17.29 18.53 -8.28
N ALA A 200 18.03 19.01 -9.28
CA ALA A 200 17.88 18.57 -10.68
C ALA A 200 18.29 17.09 -10.86
N ASP A 201 19.28 16.65 -10.09
CA ASP A 201 19.78 15.27 -10.11
C ASP A 201 20.22 14.81 -8.72
N GLN A 202 20.39 13.50 -8.57
CA GLN A 202 20.77 12.89 -7.29
C GLN A 202 22.19 13.29 -6.83
N LYS A 203 23.10 13.53 -7.77
CA LYS A 203 24.48 13.91 -7.45
C LYS A 203 24.51 15.28 -6.77
N THR A 204 23.76 16.23 -7.32
CA THR A 204 23.59 17.57 -6.72
C THR A 204 22.90 17.48 -5.36
N LEU A 205 21.86 16.64 -5.24
CA LEU A 205 21.14 16.44 -3.98
C LEU A 205 22.04 15.91 -2.85
N LEU A 206 22.95 15.01 -3.18
CA LEU A 206 23.80 14.30 -2.22
C LEU A 206 25.17 14.95 -2.01
N ALA A 207 25.44 16.12 -2.63
CA ALA A 207 26.74 16.79 -2.52
C ALA A 207 27.14 17.08 -1.06
N ASP A 208 26.18 17.51 -0.24
CA ASP A 208 26.42 17.83 1.19
C ASP A 208 26.45 16.55 2.07
N TYR A 209 26.13 15.39 1.52
CA TYR A 209 26.09 14.08 2.20
C TYR A 209 27.22 13.14 1.76
N GLY A 210 28.29 13.68 1.17
CA GLY A 210 29.43 12.88 0.71
C GLY A 210 29.15 12.04 -0.54
N GLY A 211 28.05 12.28 -1.25
CA GLY A 211 27.66 11.57 -2.46
C GLY A 211 26.90 10.25 -2.19
N GLU A 212 26.65 9.90 -0.94
CA GLU A 212 25.93 8.68 -0.55
C GLU A 212 24.62 9.01 0.18
N VAL A 213 23.63 8.14 0.04
CA VAL A 213 22.35 8.28 0.74
C VAL A 213 22.52 7.79 2.18
N PRO A 214 22.28 8.63 3.21
CA PRO A 214 22.32 8.20 4.60
C PRO A 214 21.36 7.02 4.86
N SER A 215 21.74 6.10 5.74
CA SER A 215 21.00 4.85 5.99
C SER A 215 19.56 5.07 6.46
N ASN A 216 19.30 6.17 7.16
CA ASN A 216 17.99 6.58 7.66
C ASN A 216 17.18 7.43 6.66
N MET A 217 17.71 7.69 5.47
CA MET A 217 17.07 8.51 4.44
C MET A 217 16.92 7.76 3.12
N GLU A 218 16.13 8.33 2.24
CA GLU A 218 15.97 7.85 0.86
C GLU A 218 15.76 9.02 -0.10
N VAL A 219 16.05 8.77 -1.38
CA VAL A 219 15.83 9.74 -2.45
C VAL A 219 14.50 9.46 -3.13
N VAL A 220 13.60 10.43 -3.11
CA VAL A 220 12.29 10.37 -3.75
C VAL A 220 12.18 11.46 -4.82
N ARG A 221 11.54 11.13 -5.94
CA ARG A 221 11.32 12.08 -7.04
C ARG A 221 9.97 12.78 -6.88
N GLY A 222 9.96 14.09 -7.13
CA GLY A 222 8.72 14.86 -7.24
C GLY A 222 7.93 14.46 -8.48
N ASP A 223 6.60 14.42 -8.37
CA ASP A 223 5.74 14.25 -9.55
C ASP A 223 5.79 15.51 -10.43
N PRO A 224 6.27 15.42 -11.70
CA PRO A 224 6.43 16.62 -12.55
C PRO A 224 5.10 17.32 -12.86
N LYS A 225 3.97 16.65 -12.71
CA LYS A 225 2.64 17.23 -12.93
C LYS A 225 2.18 18.09 -11.75
N ARG A 226 2.73 17.88 -10.55
CA ARG A 226 2.19 18.40 -9.29
C ARG A 226 3.20 19.25 -8.51
N THR A 227 4.47 18.87 -8.60
CA THR A 227 5.58 19.61 -8.02
C THR A 227 6.44 20.21 -9.15
N GLU A 228 7.50 20.93 -8.82
CA GLU A 228 8.50 21.39 -9.81
C GLU A 228 9.35 20.25 -10.36
N GLY A 229 9.03 19.00 -9.97
CA GLY A 229 9.84 17.82 -10.25
C GLY A 229 11.10 17.81 -9.37
N GLY A 230 12.16 17.15 -9.86
CA GLY A 230 13.43 17.07 -9.13
C GLY A 230 13.46 15.95 -8.09
N TYR A 231 14.59 15.87 -7.40
CA TYR A 231 14.88 14.84 -6.41
C TYR A 231 14.90 15.48 -5.02
N TYR A 232 14.38 14.74 -4.05
CA TYR A 232 14.32 15.14 -2.64
C TYR A 232 14.94 14.05 -1.78
N LEU A 233 15.64 14.45 -0.74
CA LEU A 233 16.12 13.56 0.30
C LEU A 233 15.14 13.62 1.47
N VAL A 234 14.51 12.50 1.77
CA VAL A 234 13.45 12.36 2.78
C VAL A 234 13.79 11.29 3.80
N ASP A 235 13.12 11.29 4.94
CA ASP A 235 13.21 10.18 5.87
C ASP A 235 12.81 8.87 5.19
N ARG A 236 13.56 7.79 5.45
CA ARG A 236 13.23 6.45 4.94
C ARG A 236 11.92 5.95 5.55
N VAL A 237 11.68 6.25 6.81
CA VAL A 237 10.48 5.84 7.54
C VAL A 237 9.48 6.98 7.56
N ALA A 238 8.25 6.67 7.16
CA ALA A 238 7.16 7.63 7.21
C ALA A 238 6.73 7.92 8.65
N ALA A 239 6.38 9.16 8.94
CA ALA A 239 5.80 9.54 10.23
C ALA A 239 4.42 8.92 10.45
N VAL A 240 3.61 8.91 9.39
CA VAL A 240 2.33 8.18 9.26
C VAL A 240 2.17 7.75 7.81
N SER A 241 1.33 6.75 7.57
CA SER A 241 1.11 6.13 6.28
C SER A 241 -0.38 6.01 5.92
N GLY A 242 -0.69 5.56 4.71
CA GLY A 242 -2.05 5.27 4.27
C GLY A 242 -2.77 4.24 5.15
N ASN A 243 -2.03 3.31 5.78
CA ASN A 243 -2.60 2.35 6.73
C ASN A 243 -3.13 3.00 8.02
N ASP A 244 -2.67 4.20 8.32
CA ASP A 244 -3.07 4.98 9.49
C ASP A 244 -4.32 5.83 9.23
N LEU A 245 -4.81 5.84 7.98
CA LEU A 245 -6.04 6.53 7.63
C LEU A 245 -7.25 5.81 8.21
N ARG A 246 -8.17 6.60 8.75
CA ARG A 246 -9.53 6.19 9.08
C ARG A 246 -10.48 6.45 7.92
N ASN A 247 -10.26 7.55 7.20
CA ASN A 247 -11.10 7.96 6.07
C ASN A 247 -10.34 8.89 5.12
N ALA A 248 -10.73 8.85 3.85
CA ALA A 248 -10.32 9.80 2.83
C ALA A 248 -11.53 10.16 1.95
N ARG A 249 -11.62 11.41 1.54
CA ARG A 249 -12.73 11.88 0.68
C ARG A 249 -12.28 13.01 -0.22
N ARG A 250 -12.91 13.15 -1.37
CA ARG A 250 -12.75 14.35 -2.17
C ARG A 250 -13.17 15.58 -1.37
N SER A 251 -12.43 16.66 -1.54
CA SER A 251 -12.66 17.97 -0.95
C SER A 251 -12.23 19.05 -1.93
N VAL A 252 -12.23 20.28 -1.48
CA VAL A 252 -11.62 21.41 -2.17
C VAL A 252 -10.70 22.15 -1.21
N ASP A 253 -9.68 22.80 -1.76
CA ASP A 253 -8.80 23.68 -1.02
C ASP A 253 -9.41 25.09 -0.80
N GLU A 254 -8.67 25.98 -0.20
CA GLU A 254 -9.10 27.38 0.07
C GLU A 254 -9.39 28.17 -1.22
N TRP A 255 -8.83 27.73 -2.34
CA TRP A 255 -9.02 28.36 -3.67
C TRP A 255 -10.07 27.61 -4.52
N ASN A 256 -10.83 26.68 -3.92
CA ASN A 256 -11.82 25.83 -4.59
C ASN A 256 -11.25 24.89 -5.65
N ASN A 257 -9.95 24.53 -5.57
CA ASN A 257 -9.37 23.49 -6.40
C ASN A 257 -9.64 22.10 -5.80
N PRO A 258 -9.78 21.05 -6.64
CA PRO A 258 -9.95 19.69 -6.14
C PRO A 258 -8.79 19.25 -5.25
N ALA A 259 -9.14 18.68 -4.11
CA ALA A 259 -8.19 18.21 -3.08
C ALA A 259 -8.72 16.93 -2.41
N VAL A 260 -7.89 16.27 -1.61
CA VAL A 260 -8.28 15.06 -0.86
C VAL A 260 -8.18 15.34 0.64
N ALA A 261 -9.32 15.38 1.31
CA ALA A 261 -9.35 15.45 2.77
C ALA A 261 -9.13 14.07 3.38
N PHE A 262 -8.30 13.98 4.39
CA PHE A 262 -8.01 12.75 5.12
C PHE A 262 -8.30 12.89 6.61
N THR A 263 -8.53 11.74 7.26
CA THR A 263 -8.64 11.64 8.72
C THR A 263 -7.84 10.43 9.17
N LEU A 264 -6.97 10.62 10.17
CA LEU A 264 -6.16 9.56 10.77
C LEU A 264 -6.94 8.76 11.82
N LYS A 265 -6.50 7.54 12.08
CA LYS A 265 -6.89 6.76 13.26
C LYS A 265 -6.44 7.47 14.53
N PRO A 266 -7.14 7.34 15.67
CA PRO A 266 -6.83 8.09 16.91
C PRO A 266 -5.38 7.93 17.40
N ASP A 267 -4.81 6.72 17.30
CA ASP A 267 -3.45 6.48 17.76
C ASP A 267 -2.41 7.06 16.81
N ALA A 268 -2.61 6.95 15.50
CA ALA A 268 -1.79 7.61 14.50
C ALA A 268 -1.85 9.14 14.61
N GLY A 269 -3.03 9.69 14.91
CA GLY A 269 -3.23 11.11 15.17
C GLY A 269 -2.36 11.62 16.33
N LYS A 270 -2.24 10.85 17.42
CA LYS A 270 -1.34 11.19 18.54
C LYS A 270 0.12 11.21 18.14
N VAL A 271 0.55 10.22 17.35
CA VAL A 271 1.92 10.13 16.81
C VAL A 271 2.19 11.33 15.91
N PHE A 272 1.27 11.63 15.00
CA PHE A 272 1.42 12.72 14.04
C PHE A 272 1.41 14.10 14.71
N TYR A 273 0.58 14.30 15.74
CA TYR A 273 0.55 15.49 16.56
C TYR A 273 1.91 15.76 17.25
N LYS A 274 2.51 14.72 17.83
CA LYS A 274 3.83 14.81 18.45
C LYS A 274 4.89 15.11 17.40
N PHE A 275 4.92 14.33 16.31
CA PHE A 275 5.87 14.46 15.22
C PHE A 275 5.83 15.86 14.59
N THR A 276 4.66 16.36 14.23
CA THR A 276 4.52 17.70 13.66
C THR A 276 4.89 18.79 14.65
N GLY A 277 4.61 18.60 15.94
CA GLY A 277 4.99 19.52 17.00
C GLY A 277 6.50 19.66 17.20
N GLU A 278 7.25 18.57 17.00
CA GLU A 278 8.72 18.54 17.09
C GLU A 278 9.42 19.08 15.81
N ASN A 279 8.66 19.20 14.70
CA ASN A 279 9.18 19.56 13.39
C ASN A 279 8.52 20.83 12.78
N ILE A 280 7.98 21.72 13.61
CA ILE A 280 7.41 22.99 13.14
C ILE A 280 8.48 23.79 12.37
N GLY A 281 8.13 24.35 11.24
CA GLY A 281 9.01 25.10 10.35
C GLY A 281 9.79 24.23 9.35
N LYS A 282 9.75 22.91 9.48
CA LYS A 282 10.39 21.99 8.53
C LYS A 282 9.45 21.55 7.41
N PRO A 283 9.99 21.23 6.21
CA PRO A 283 9.18 20.76 5.10
C PRO A 283 8.80 19.28 5.29
N LEU A 284 7.54 18.99 5.02
CA LEU A 284 6.92 17.65 5.05
C LEU A 284 6.48 17.27 3.63
N ALA A 285 6.94 16.15 3.13
CA ALA A 285 6.51 15.61 1.84
C ALA A 285 5.34 14.66 2.02
N ILE A 286 4.37 14.79 1.12
CA ILE A 286 3.31 13.80 0.91
C ILE A 286 3.72 12.96 -0.28
N VAL A 287 4.05 11.70 -0.05
CA VAL A 287 4.50 10.73 -1.05
C VAL A 287 3.35 9.77 -1.35
N LEU A 288 3.02 9.59 -2.61
CA LEU A 288 2.04 8.63 -3.09
C LEU A 288 2.69 7.75 -4.16
N ASP A 289 2.72 6.44 -3.94
CA ASP A 289 3.33 5.46 -4.84
C ASP A 289 4.78 5.83 -5.22
N GLY A 290 5.59 6.22 -4.24
CA GLY A 290 7.00 6.55 -4.41
C GLY A 290 7.25 7.88 -5.15
N LYS A 291 6.24 8.75 -5.29
CA LYS A 291 6.38 10.09 -5.88
C LYS A 291 5.83 11.15 -4.95
N ILE A 292 6.59 12.22 -4.76
CA ILE A 292 6.11 13.35 -3.97
C ILE A 292 5.02 14.09 -4.73
N GLN A 293 3.85 14.19 -4.11
CA GLN A 293 2.70 14.93 -4.62
C GLN A 293 2.72 16.39 -4.17
N GLU A 294 3.20 16.60 -2.95
CA GLU A 294 3.24 17.90 -2.31
C GLU A 294 4.40 17.97 -1.32
N VAL A 295 5.00 19.13 -1.17
CA VAL A 295 5.90 19.47 -0.06
C VAL A 295 5.37 20.74 0.61
N ALA A 296 4.96 20.62 1.86
CA ALA A 296 4.41 21.73 2.64
C ALA A 296 5.20 21.95 3.92
N THR A 297 5.38 23.20 4.32
CA THR A 297 6.00 23.52 5.61
C THR A 297 5.02 23.27 6.75
N ILE A 298 5.44 22.54 7.77
CA ILE A 298 4.66 22.31 8.99
C ILE A 298 4.50 23.63 9.73
N GLN A 299 3.31 24.21 9.70
CA GLN A 299 3.03 25.49 10.37
C GLN A 299 2.62 25.32 11.82
N SER A 300 1.92 24.24 12.13
CA SER A 300 1.41 23.94 13.45
C SER A 300 1.29 22.43 13.67
N ARG A 301 0.97 22.04 14.90
CA ARG A 301 0.68 20.63 15.23
C ARG A 301 -0.57 20.18 14.50
N ILE A 302 -0.48 19.02 13.83
CA ILE A 302 -1.59 18.40 13.11
C ILE A 302 -2.07 17.20 13.93
N SER A 303 -3.33 17.20 14.33
CA SER A 303 -3.86 16.15 15.22
C SER A 303 -4.32 14.92 14.44
N ASP A 304 -5.39 15.05 13.65
CA ASP A 304 -6.09 13.88 13.12
C ASP A 304 -6.60 14.06 11.69
N SER A 305 -6.53 15.26 11.13
CA SER A 305 -7.09 15.53 9.81
C SER A 305 -6.30 16.60 9.06
N GLY A 306 -6.39 16.54 7.74
CA GLY A 306 -5.76 17.51 6.84
C GLY A 306 -6.29 17.39 5.44
N ILE A 307 -5.71 18.19 4.54
CA ILE A 307 -6.03 18.23 3.13
C ILE A 307 -4.73 17.99 2.35
N ILE A 308 -4.78 17.10 1.39
CA ILE A 308 -3.71 16.86 0.42
C ILE A 308 -4.03 17.70 -0.81
N HIS A 309 -3.14 18.64 -1.12
CA HIS A 309 -3.20 19.43 -2.34
C HIS A 309 -2.37 18.74 -3.44
N GLY A 310 -2.53 19.11 -4.72
CA GLY A 310 -1.73 18.46 -5.74
C GLY A 310 -2.11 18.78 -7.17
N ARG A 311 -2.77 19.89 -7.47
CA ARG A 311 -3.26 20.22 -8.82
C ARG A 311 -4.05 19.07 -9.44
N PHE A 312 -4.92 18.45 -8.64
CA PHE A 312 -5.77 17.33 -9.08
C PHE A 312 -6.88 17.81 -10.00
N THR A 313 -7.26 16.98 -10.95
CA THR A 313 -8.58 17.06 -11.53
C THR A 313 -9.62 16.51 -10.52
N THR A 314 -10.89 16.82 -10.74
CA THR A 314 -11.97 16.29 -9.89
C THR A 314 -11.97 14.76 -9.89
N GLU A 315 -11.79 14.15 -11.06
CA GLU A 315 -11.73 12.68 -11.21
C GLU A 315 -10.52 12.07 -10.50
N GLU A 316 -9.33 12.68 -10.62
CA GLU A 316 -8.13 12.22 -9.90
C GLU A 316 -8.30 12.31 -8.38
N ALA A 317 -8.92 13.38 -7.87
CA ALA A 317 -9.18 13.51 -6.44
C ALA A 317 -10.18 12.46 -5.93
N ASP A 318 -11.21 12.14 -6.73
CA ASP A 318 -12.15 11.05 -6.43
C ASP A 318 -11.46 9.69 -6.42
N ASP A 319 -10.62 9.39 -7.43
CA ASP A 319 -9.90 8.14 -7.55
C ASP A 319 -8.89 7.94 -6.41
N ILE A 320 -8.12 8.99 -6.07
CA ILE A 320 -7.19 8.96 -4.94
C ILE A 320 -7.96 8.75 -3.63
N ALA A 321 -9.05 9.47 -3.40
CA ALA A 321 -9.85 9.31 -2.21
C ALA A 321 -10.43 7.90 -2.09
N LEU A 322 -10.86 7.30 -3.22
CA LEU A 322 -11.36 5.94 -3.28
C LEU A 322 -10.27 4.93 -2.90
N VAL A 323 -9.10 4.98 -3.56
CA VAL A 323 -8.03 4.01 -3.30
C VAL A 323 -7.45 4.12 -1.89
N LEU A 324 -7.37 5.35 -1.34
CA LEU A 324 -6.95 5.58 0.05
C LEU A 324 -7.95 5.03 1.06
N ARG A 325 -9.25 5.16 0.79
CA ARG A 325 -10.33 4.62 1.63
C ARG A 325 -10.38 3.09 1.62
N ALA A 326 -10.20 2.49 0.44
CA ALA A 326 -10.14 1.05 0.27
C ALA A 326 -8.86 0.41 0.85
N GLY A 327 -7.82 1.23 1.04
CA GLY A 327 -6.54 0.81 1.61
C GLY A 327 -5.43 0.57 0.58
N ALA A 328 -4.18 0.60 1.08
CA ALA A 328 -3.01 0.32 0.29
C ALA A 328 -2.86 -1.18 0.00
N LEU A 329 -2.30 -1.51 -1.17
CA LEU A 329 -1.85 -2.86 -1.45
C LEU A 329 -0.58 -3.16 -0.64
N PRO A 330 -0.44 -4.35 -0.06
CA PRO A 330 0.72 -4.70 0.77
C PRO A 330 1.99 -4.94 -0.05
N ALA A 331 1.82 -5.07 -1.36
CA ALA A 331 2.88 -5.31 -2.34
C ALA A 331 2.40 -4.88 -3.72
N SER A 332 3.31 -4.48 -4.58
CA SER A 332 3.03 -4.04 -5.96
C SER A 332 2.68 -5.19 -6.91
#